data_4743181f1f33399deaea9ea76fc9b44f
#
_entry.id   4743181f1f33399deaea9ea76fc9b44f
#
_cell.length_a   1.000
_cell.length_b   1.000
_cell.length_c   1.000
_cell.angle_alpha   90.00
_cell.angle_beta   90.00
_cell.angle_gamma   90.00
#
_symmetry.space_group_name_H-M   'P 1'
#
loop_
_entity.id
_entity.type
_entity.pdbx_description
1 polymer ?
#
loop_
_entity_poly.entity_id
_entity_poly.type
_entity_poly.pdbx_seq_one_letter_code
_entity_poly.pdbx_strand_id
1 'polypeptide(L)'
;QKLSELNRLSYEVIYVTERQDNRKAMANWADSIGLTLKTATLSGLQQWKIKPALIMIDECAAYNVALLEKSLAHFNHSEISVILATSLDGYEGSARNLNKLKSPQPLKHFTLSHPMRWQADDALDQWIKRFFHAETMNALAIEHQPLQKPDHLEVSQFKPCLEQLHLSELEKQLGQWMSLMSLAHYRTRPSDTLLMLDAPHQYFWHIKSGDDVIAGLW
;
A
#
# COMPACT_ATOMS: atom_id res chain seq x y z
N GLN A 1 -16.83 22.61 3.42
CA GLN A 1 -17.86 23.08 4.38
C GLN A 1 -17.55 22.61 5.81
N LYS A 2 -17.41 21.30 6.09
CA LYS A 2 -17.08 20.80 7.44
C LYS A 2 -15.75 21.29 8.00
N LEU A 3 -14.70 21.40 7.17
CA LEU A 3 -13.39 21.90 7.61
C LEU A 3 -13.44 23.38 7.99
N SER A 4 -14.23 24.20 7.27
CA SER A 4 -14.40 25.61 7.62
C SER A 4 -15.20 25.80 8.93
N GLU A 5 -16.11 24.88 9.25
CA GLU A 5 -16.83 24.86 10.52
C GLU A 5 -15.92 24.51 11.69
N LEU A 6 -15.02 23.56 11.52
CA LEU A 6 -14.01 23.19 12.54
C LEU A 6 -13.10 24.37 12.89
N ASN A 7 -12.69 25.15 11.90
CA ASN A 7 -11.88 26.34 12.12
C ASN A 7 -12.63 27.44 12.92
N ARG A 8 -13.93 27.61 12.68
CA ARG A 8 -14.77 28.58 13.45
C ARG A 8 -14.89 28.19 14.93
N LEU A 9 -14.74 26.90 15.23
CA LEU A 9 -14.82 26.37 16.59
C LEU A 9 -13.44 26.28 17.28
N SER A 10 -12.39 26.85 16.69
CA SER A 10 -10.99 26.78 17.17
C SER A 10 -10.43 25.37 17.32
N TYR A 11 -10.94 24.42 16.53
CA TYR A 11 -10.40 23.07 16.52
C TYR A 11 -9.14 22.97 15.66
N GLU A 12 -8.14 22.27 16.15
CA GLU A 12 -6.93 21.99 15.36
C GLU A 12 -7.14 20.81 14.42
N VAL A 13 -6.75 21.01 13.16
CA VAL A 13 -6.66 19.96 12.13
C VAL A 13 -5.19 19.73 11.83
N ILE A 14 -4.77 18.46 11.90
CA ILE A 14 -3.38 18.07 11.64
C ILE A 14 -3.33 17.16 10.41
N TYR A 15 -2.51 17.53 9.44
CA TYR A 15 -2.16 16.70 8.29
C TYR A 15 -0.78 16.07 8.49
N VAL A 16 -0.72 14.76 8.40
CA VAL A 16 0.45 13.95 8.71
C VAL A 16 0.96 13.26 7.47
N THR A 17 2.19 13.52 7.09
CA THR A 17 2.93 12.81 6.04
C THR A 17 4.43 12.98 6.23
N GLU A 18 5.25 11.98 5.86
CA GLU A 18 6.71 12.09 5.91
C GLU A 18 7.26 12.99 4.80
N ARG A 19 6.53 13.15 3.68
CA ARG A 19 6.98 13.92 2.52
C ARG A 19 6.84 15.43 2.79
N GLN A 20 7.98 16.10 2.87
CA GLN A 20 8.02 17.55 3.14
C GLN A 20 7.26 18.36 2.08
N ASP A 21 7.35 17.96 0.81
CA ASP A 21 6.69 18.67 -0.29
C ASP A 21 5.17 18.57 -0.18
N ASN A 22 4.65 17.39 0.22
CA ASN A 22 3.22 17.22 0.46
C ASN A 22 2.75 18.09 1.65
N ARG A 23 3.56 18.18 2.74
CA ARG A 23 3.23 19.06 3.87
C ARG A 23 3.14 20.51 3.43
N LYS A 24 4.12 21.00 2.66
CA LYS A 24 4.12 22.38 2.13
C LYS A 24 2.95 22.63 1.20
N ALA A 25 2.70 21.72 0.25
CA ALA A 25 1.60 21.85 -0.70
C ALA A 25 0.24 21.90 0.01
N MET A 26 0.03 21.02 1.00
CA MET A 26 -1.22 20.99 1.76
C MET A 26 -1.41 22.23 2.64
N ALA A 27 -0.32 22.74 3.26
CA ALA A 27 -0.37 23.98 4.03
C ALA A 27 -0.73 25.17 3.12
N ASN A 28 -0.04 25.31 1.98
CA ASN A 28 -0.33 26.39 1.03
C ASN A 28 -1.76 26.34 0.48
N TRP A 29 -2.25 25.12 0.19
CA TRP A 29 -3.64 24.94 -0.22
C TRP A 29 -4.62 25.37 0.87
N ALA A 30 -4.39 24.96 2.11
CA ALA A 30 -5.23 25.31 3.24
C ALA A 30 -5.26 26.84 3.44
N ASP A 31 -4.10 27.49 3.41
CA ASP A 31 -3.98 28.94 3.51
C ASP A 31 -4.76 29.66 2.39
N SER A 32 -4.71 29.13 1.15
CA SER A 32 -5.42 29.73 0.00
C SER A 32 -6.94 29.76 0.15
N ILE A 33 -7.49 28.87 0.99
CA ILE A 33 -8.94 28.80 1.28
C ILE A 33 -9.29 29.25 2.70
N GLY A 34 -8.34 29.89 3.40
CA GLY A 34 -8.54 30.44 4.73
C GLY A 34 -8.69 29.38 5.83
N LEU A 35 -8.10 28.19 5.64
CA LEU A 35 -8.08 27.13 6.63
C LEU A 35 -6.77 27.14 7.42
N THR A 36 -6.86 27.07 8.74
CA THR A 36 -5.68 26.82 9.60
C THR A 36 -5.43 25.33 9.66
N LEU A 37 -4.34 24.88 9.03
CA LEU A 37 -3.91 23.50 9.01
C LEU A 37 -2.50 23.37 9.59
N LYS A 38 -2.34 22.51 10.56
CA LYS A 38 -1.02 22.11 11.08
C LYS A 38 -0.51 20.91 10.31
N THR A 39 0.80 20.84 10.10
CA THR A 39 1.42 19.68 9.43
C THR A 39 2.47 19.03 10.31
N ALA A 40 2.57 17.70 10.27
CA ALA A 40 3.50 16.94 11.09
C ALA A 40 4.03 15.70 10.34
N THR A 41 5.12 15.11 10.86
CA THR A 41 5.47 13.71 10.60
C THR A 41 4.76 12.82 11.60
N LEU A 42 4.70 11.50 11.34
CA LEU A 42 4.09 10.57 12.28
C LEU A 42 4.81 10.54 13.63
N SER A 43 6.15 10.62 13.62
CA SER A 43 6.95 10.73 14.84
C SER A 43 6.74 12.07 15.56
N GLY A 44 6.62 13.17 14.81
CA GLY A 44 6.31 14.50 15.36
C GLY A 44 4.93 14.56 16.02
N LEU A 45 3.97 13.83 15.48
CA LEU A 45 2.62 13.75 16.02
C LEU A 45 2.60 13.24 17.47
N GLN A 46 3.47 12.30 17.83
CA GLN A 46 3.56 11.77 19.20
C GLN A 46 3.99 12.82 20.25
N GLN A 47 4.63 13.90 19.81
CA GLN A 47 5.07 15.00 20.68
C GLN A 47 4.02 16.12 20.79
N TRP A 48 2.87 15.97 20.13
CA TRP A 48 1.83 16.98 20.11
C TRP A 48 1.16 17.11 21.47
N LYS A 49 1.20 18.34 22.03
CA LYS A 49 0.69 18.61 23.37
C LYS A 49 -0.78 19.04 23.39
N ILE A 50 -1.29 19.49 22.25
CA ILE A 50 -2.66 19.97 22.10
C ILE A 50 -3.50 18.84 21.52
N LYS A 51 -4.74 18.69 21.97
CA LYS A 51 -5.67 17.71 21.43
C LYS A 51 -6.25 18.22 20.10
N PRO A 52 -5.91 17.63 18.96
CA PRO A 52 -6.54 17.99 17.70
C PRO A 52 -7.97 17.44 17.65
N ALA A 53 -8.83 18.09 16.86
CA ALA A 53 -10.16 17.53 16.58
C ALA A 53 -10.12 16.53 15.42
N LEU A 54 -9.20 16.74 14.49
CA LEU A 54 -9.04 15.89 13.31
C LEU A 54 -7.57 15.66 13.01
N ILE A 55 -7.20 14.38 12.81
CA ILE A 55 -5.89 13.95 12.33
C ILE A 55 -6.13 13.27 10.98
N MET A 56 -5.42 13.73 9.93
CA MET A 56 -5.41 13.12 8.61
C MET A 56 -4.03 12.54 8.36
N ILE A 57 -3.90 11.23 8.24
CA ILE A 57 -2.64 10.53 7.95
C ILE A 57 -2.67 10.09 6.50
N ASP A 58 -1.80 10.70 5.70
CA ASP A 58 -1.69 10.43 4.27
C ASP A 58 -0.65 9.36 3.99
N GLU A 59 -0.87 8.56 2.94
CA GLU A 59 -0.05 7.42 2.54
C GLU A 59 0.23 6.47 3.73
N CYS A 60 -0.81 6.17 4.50
CA CYS A 60 -0.65 5.45 5.76
C CYS A 60 -0.12 4.02 5.60
N ALA A 61 -0.24 3.40 4.41
CA ALA A 61 0.35 2.09 4.11
C ALA A 61 1.89 2.12 4.05
N ALA A 62 2.50 3.28 3.85
CA ALA A 62 3.95 3.44 3.86
C ALA A 62 4.57 3.37 5.27
N TYR A 63 3.76 3.51 6.30
CA TYR A 63 4.24 3.48 7.69
C TYR A 63 4.37 2.07 8.24
N ASN A 64 5.27 1.92 9.20
CA ASN A 64 5.31 0.71 10.02
C ASN A 64 4.02 0.60 10.85
N VAL A 65 3.35 -0.55 10.78
CA VAL A 65 2.06 -0.78 11.44
C VAL A 65 2.14 -0.55 12.95
N ALA A 66 3.19 -1.04 13.61
CA ALA A 66 3.36 -0.88 15.05
C ALA A 66 3.51 0.62 15.45
N LEU A 67 4.17 1.43 14.61
CA LEU A 67 4.29 2.87 14.84
C LEU A 67 2.94 3.56 14.66
N LEU A 68 2.18 3.15 13.64
CA LEU A 68 0.84 3.67 13.39
C LEU A 68 -0.11 3.32 14.53
N GLU A 69 -0.12 2.05 14.99
CA GLU A 69 -0.91 1.60 16.15
C GLU A 69 -0.58 2.39 17.41
N LYS A 70 0.71 2.59 17.68
CA LYS A 70 1.16 3.39 18.83
C LYS A 70 0.67 4.83 18.74
N SER A 71 0.72 5.42 17.55
CA SER A 71 0.24 6.80 17.33
C SER A 71 -1.28 6.89 17.49
N LEU A 72 -2.03 5.93 16.95
CA LEU A 72 -3.47 5.87 17.12
C LEU A 72 -3.88 5.66 18.57
N ALA A 73 -3.17 4.81 19.30
CA ALA A 73 -3.42 4.59 20.73
C ALA A 73 -3.18 5.85 21.57
N HIS A 74 -2.18 6.67 21.20
CA HIS A 74 -1.90 7.95 21.88
C HIS A 74 -3.06 8.94 21.75
N PHE A 75 -3.78 8.90 20.62
CA PHE A 75 -4.93 9.78 20.35
C PHE A 75 -6.29 9.08 20.54
N ASN A 76 -6.33 7.98 21.27
CA ASN A 76 -7.56 7.24 21.55
C ASN A 76 -8.48 8.00 22.53
N HIS A 77 -8.97 9.13 22.09
CA HIS A 77 -9.98 9.92 22.79
C HIS A 77 -11.23 10.02 21.92
N SER A 78 -12.40 9.87 22.50
CA SER A 78 -13.69 9.91 21.82
C SER A 78 -13.98 11.19 21.03
N GLU A 79 -13.23 12.26 21.30
CA GLU A 79 -13.38 13.57 20.67
C GLU A 79 -12.46 13.79 19.45
N ILE A 80 -11.53 12.87 19.19
CA ILE A 80 -10.58 12.99 18.07
C ILE A 80 -11.02 12.10 16.92
N SER A 81 -11.23 12.71 15.76
CA SER A 81 -11.47 11.97 14.52
C SER A 81 -10.15 11.69 13.80
N VAL A 82 -9.96 10.46 13.31
CA VAL A 82 -8.78 10.09 12.53
C VAL A 82 -9.21 9.62 11.15
N ILE A 83 -8.58 10.17 10.12
CA ILE A 83 -8.71 9.73 8.72
C ILE A 83 -7.37 9.13 8.30
N LEU A 84 -7.41 7.88 7.84
CA LEU A 84 -6.28 7.20 7.24
C LEU A 84 -6.52 7.16 5.72
N ALA A 85 -5.62 7.76 4.95
CA ALA A 85 -5.68 7.75 3.50
C ALA A 85 -4.51 6.93 2.93
N THR A 86 -4.80 6.10 1.94
CA THR A 86 -3.77 5.33 1.21
C THR A 86 -4.32 4.83 -0.11
N SER A 87 -3.43 4.55 -1.06
CA SER A 87 -3.75 3.76 -2.23
C SER A 87 -3.67 2.27 -1.90
N LEU A 88 -4.61 1.47 -2.44
CA LEU A 88 -4.57 0.01 -2.29
C LEU A 88 -3.56 -0.62 -3.26
N ASP A 89 -3.39 0.00 -4.42
CA ASP A 89 -2.53 -0.46 -5.51
C ASP A 89 -1.14 0.19 -5.47
N GLY A 90 -0.83 0.89 -4.38
CA GLY A 90 0.41 1.65 -4.26
C GLY A 90 1.62 0.78 -3.94
N TYR A 91 2.73 1.16 -4.55
CA TYR A 91 4.05 0.55 -4.37
C TYR A 91 4.72 0.94 -3.04
N GLU A 92 4.08 1.79 -2.25
CA GLU A 92 4.69 2.40 -1.05
C GLU A 92 4.50 1.57 0.24
N GLY A 93 3.97 0.40 0.14
CA GLY A 93 3.71 -0.50 1.25
C GLY A 93 2.44 -1.28 0.99
N SER A 94 2.37 -2.50 1.46
CA SER A 94 1.17 -3.28 1.23
C SER A 94 0.03 -2.73 2.09
N ALA A 95 -1.01 -2.21 1.48
CA ALA A 95 -2.29 -1.94 2.15
C ALA A 95 -2.81 -3.16 2.94
N ARG A 96 -2.29 -4.35 2.64
CA ARG A 96 -2.48 -5.60 3.37
C ARG A 96 -2.11 -5.51 4.84
N ASN A 97 -1.08 -4.73 5.18
CA ASN A 97 -0.70 -4.53 6.56
C ASN A 97 -1.73 -3.67 7.31
N LEU A 98 -2.49 -2.83 6.62
CA LEU A 98 -3.57 -2.05 7.23
C LEU A 98 -4.74 -2.93 7.66
N ASN A 99 -4.99 -4.05 6.99
CA ASN A 99 -5.99 -5.03 7.43
C ASN A 99 -5.64 -5.69 8.78
N LYS A 100 -4.37 -5.64 9.17
CA LYS A 100 -3.87 -6.14 10.46
C LYS A 100 -3.82 -5.04 11.53
N LEU A 101 -4.14 -3.79 11.17
CA LEU A 101 -4.07 -2.64 12.06
C LEU A 101 -5.04 -2.83 13.24
N LYS A 102 -4.51 -2.90 14.43
CA LYS A 102 -5.29 -2.90 15.66
C LYS A 102 -5.65 -1.46 16.01
N SER A 103 -6.87 -1.08 15.68
CA SER A 103 -7.40 0.23 16.08
C SER A 103 -8.18 0.09 17.37
N PRO A 104 -8.01 1.04 18.32
CA PRO A 104 -8.84 1.08 19.53
C PRO A 104 -10.32 1.34 19.25
N GLN A 105 -10.65 1.88 18.07
CA GLN A 105 -12.02 2.15 17.61
C GLN A 105 -12.30 1.41 16.30
N PRO A 106 -13.57 1.05 16.02
CA PRO A 106 -13.95 0.45 14.76
C PRO A 106 -13.60 1.37 13.58
N LEU A 107 -12.92 0.82 12.57
CA LEU A 107 -12.60 1.56 11.34
C LEU A 107 -13.78 1.47 10.37
N LYS A 108 -14.17 2.61 9.79
CA LYS A 108 -15.08 2.65 8.65
C LYS A 108 -14.25 2.76 7.38
N HIS A 109 -14.49 1.88 6.42
CA HIS A 109 -13.79 1.86 5.16
C HIS A 109 -14.59 2.61 4.09
N PHE A 110 -13.88 3.47 3.34
CA PHE A 110 -14.41 4.19 2.19
C PHE A 110 -13.46 3.97 1.02
N THR A 111 -13.98 3.56 -0.12
CA THR A 111 -13.20 3.37 -1.34
C THR A 111 -13.56 4.47 -2.34
N LEU A 112 -12.53 5.16 -2.85
CA LEU A 112 -12.67 6.09 -3.97
C LEU A 112 -12.44 5.29 -5.26
N SER A 113 -13.51 5.07 -6.01
CA SER A 113 -13.49 4.21 -7.21
C SER A 113 -13.09 4.94 -8.50
N HIS A 114 -13.09 6.27 -8.49
CA HIS A 114 -12.80 7.05 -9.68
C HIS A 114 -11.47 7.79 -9.51
N PRO A 115 -10.48 7.53 -10.38
CA PRO A 115 -9.23 8.27 -10.39
C PRO A 115 -9.49 9.73 -10.78
N MET A 116 -8.81 10.68 -10.09
CA MET A 116 -8.97 12.11 -10.36
C MET A 116 -8.00 12.64 -11.43
N ARG A 117 -6.95 11.90 -11.76
CA ARG A 117 -5.89 12.32 -12.67
C ARG A 117 -6.05 11.81 -14.10
N TRP A 118 -6.81 10.72 -14.27
CA TRP A 118 -7.06 10.07 -15.55
C TRP A 118 -8.45 9.45 -15.57
N GLN A 119 -8.90 9.02 -16.73
CA GLN A 119 -10.19 8.36 -16.91
C GLN A 119 -10.14 6.93 -16.35
N ALA A 120 -11.30 6.39 -15.97
CA ALA A 120 -11.39 5.05 -15.36
C ALA A 120 -10.87 3.93 -16.29
N ASP A 121 -10.90 4.14 -17.61
CA ASP A 121 -10.47 3.22 -18.65
C ASP A 121 -9.20 3.67 -19.37
N ASP A 122 -8.37 4.49 -18.72
CA ASP A 122 -7.10 4.96 -19.28
C ASP A 122 -6.19 3.80 -19.68
N ALA A 123 -5.80 3.77 -20.96
CA ALA A 123 -5.04 2.67 -21.54
C ALA A 123 -3.64 2.53 -20.94
N LEU A 124 -3.01 3.64 -20.53
CA LEU A 124 -1.71 3.61 -19.87
C LEU A 124 -1.81 3.03 -18.45
N ASP A 125 -2.83 3.42 -17.70
CA ASP A 125 -3.10 2.87 -16.36
C ASP A 125 -3.35 1.36 -16.43
N GLN A 126 -4.17 0.90 -17.40
CA GLN A 126 -4.41 -0.53 -17.62
C GLN A 126 -3.14 -1.27 -18.02
N TRP A 127 -2.32 -0.68 -18.90
CA TRP A 127 -1.06 -1.28 -19.29
C TRP A 127 -0.09 -1.39 -18.12
N ILE A 128 0.03 -0.34 -17.30
CA ILE A 128 0.87 -0.34 -16.09
C ILE A 128 0.40 -1.41 -15.11
N LYS A 129 -0.91 -1.49 -14.84
CA LYS A 129 -1.48 -2.50 -13.93
C LYS A 129 -1.19 -3.92 -14.41
N ARG A 130 -1.34 -4.16 -15.72
CA ARG A 130 -1.02 -5.47 -16.33
C ARG A 130 0.46 -5.78 -16.26
N PHE A 131 1.31 -4.84 -16.65
CA PHE A 131 2.76 -5.01 -16.67
C PHE A 131 3.34 -5.33 -15.29
N PHE A 132 2.84 -4.67 -14.26
CA PHE A 132 3.29 -4.91 -12.88
C PHE A 132 2.44 -5.94 -12.13
N HIS A 133 1.57 -6.65 -12.81
CA HIS A 133 0.69 -7.68 -12.22
C HIS A 133 -0.10 -7.19 -10.99
N ALA A 134 -0.45 -5.91 -10.94
CA ALA A 134 -1.08 -5.29 -9.79
C ALA A 134 -2.40 -5.97 -9.40
N GLU A 135 -3.20 -6.40 -10.38
CA GLU A 135 -4.46 -7.11 -10.15
C GLU A 135 -4.24 -8.49 -9.51
N THR A 136 -3.25 -9.24 -9.99
CA THR A 136 -2.91 -10.56 -9.45
C THR A 136 -2.36 -10.43 -8.03
N MET A 137 -1.55 -9.42 -7.79
CA MET A 137 -1.02 -9.11 -6.45
C MET A 137 -2.15 -8.80 -5.45
N ASN A 138 -3.23 -8.17 -5.89
CA ASN A 138 -4.36 -7.83 -5.05
C ASN A 138 -5.31 -9.03 -4.84
N ALA A 139 -5.57 -9.83 -5.88
CA ALA A 139 -6.47 -10.97 -5.81
C ALA A 139 -6.00 -12.04 -4.80
N LEU A 140 -4.72 -12.38 -4.81
CA LEU A 140 -4.15 -13.38 -3.88
C LEU A 140 -4.13 -12.93 -2.41
N ALA A 141 -4.30 -11.62 -2.15
CA ALA A 141 -4.40 -11.13 -0.77
C ALA A 141 -5.74 -11.47 -0.11
N ILE A 142 -6.77 -11.77 -0.89
CA ILE A 142 -8.15 -11.92 -0.40
C ILE A 142 -8.46 -13.39 -0.04
N GLU A 143 -7.80 -14.36 -0.67
CA GLU A 143 -8.08 -15.78 -0.46
C GLU A 143 -6.96 -16.47 0.34
N HIS A 144 -6.94 -16.26 1.64
CA HIS A 144 -6.25 -17.18 2.54
C HIS A 144 -7.12 -18.42 2.77
N GLN A 145 -7.26 -19.26 1.77
CA GLN A 145 -7.65 -20.64 2.01
C GLN A 145 -6.44 -21.35 2.63
N PRO A 146 -6.64 -22.10 3.72
CA PRO A 146 -5.56 -22.94 4.23
C PRO A 146 -5.13 -23.88 3.10
N LEU A 147 -3.85 -23.78 2.76
CA LEU A 147 -3.25 -24.66 1.73
C LEU A 147 -3.57 -26.11 2.13
N GLN A 148 -4.37 -26.78 1.31
CA GLN A 148 -4.49 -28.22 1.43
C GLN A 148 -3.08 -28.80 1.26
N LYS A 149 -2.76 -29.81 2.05
CA LYS A 149 -1.43 -30.43 2.00
C LYS A 149 -1.17 -30.87 0.56
N PRO A 150 -0.18 -30.30 -0.13
CA PRO A 150 0.01 -30.60 -1.55
C PRO A 150 0.42 -32.06 -1.72
N ASP A 151 -0.25 -32.77 -2.61
CA ASP A 151 0.00 -34.20 -2.87
C ASP A 151 1.34 -34.42 -3.61
N HIS A 152 1.78 -33.43 -4.37
CA HIS A 152 3.04 -33.49 -5.13
C HIS A 152 3.70 -32.11 -5.17
N LEU A 153 5.00 -32.08 -4.83
CA LEU A 153 5.84 -30.89 -4.88
C LEU A 153 6.95 -31.07 -5.91
N GLU A 154 7.06 -30.11 -6.80
CA GLU A 154 8.16 -30.04 -7.77
C GLU A 154 9.06 -28.85 -7.46
N VAL A 155 10.37 -29.10 -7.38
CA VAL A 155 11.39 -28.05 -7.22
C VAL A 155 12.09 -27.86 -8.55
N SER A 156 12.04 -26.66 -9.10
CA SER A 156 12.70 -26.35 -10.35
C SER A 156 13.30 -24.95 -10.36
N GLN A 157 14.30 -24.76 -11.22
CA GLN A 157 14.87 -23.44 -11.44
C GLN A 157 13.99 -22.68 -12.42
N PHE A 158 13.62 -21.46 -12.05
CA PHE A 158 12.91 -20.54 -12.90
C PHE A 158 13.90 -19.56 -13.55
N LYS A 159 13.84 -19.43 -14.87
CA LYS A 159 14.59 -18.43 -15.64
C LYS A 159 13.59 -17.57 -16.40
N PRO A 160 13.35 -16.34 -15.99
CA PRO A 160 12.44 -15.43 -16.70
C PRO A 160 13.10 -14.93 -17.99
N CYS A 161 13.09 -15.77 -19.02
CA CYS A 161 13.74 -15.50 -20.29
C CYS A 161 12.79 -15.80 -21.45
N LEU A 162 12.60 -14.82 -22.33
CA LEU A 162 11.76 -14.94 -23.54
C LEU A 162 12.29 -15.97 -24.55
N GLU A 163 13.57 -16.31 -24.48
CA GLU A 163 14.15 -17.35 -25.35
C GLU A 163 13.69 -18.75 -24.97
N GLN A 164 13.26 -18.96 -23.75
CA GLN A 164 12.91 -20.27 -23.21
C GLN A 164 11.42 -20.50 -23.01
N LEU A 165 10.64 -19.43 -22.91
CA LEU A 165 9.22 -19.45 -22.58
C LEU A 165 8.41 -18.66 -23.61
N HIS A 166 7.20 -19.14 -23.94
CA HIS A 166 6.23 -18.31 -24.61
C HIS A 166 5.84 -17.12 -23.71
N LEU A 167 5.56 -15.97 -24.33
CA LEU A 167 5.25 -14.73 -23.59
C LEU A 167 4.13 -14.92 -22.55
N SER A 168 3.07 -15.65 -22.91
CA SER A 168 1.94 -15.92 -22.01
C SER A 168 2.34 -16.77 -20.78
N GLU A 169 3.23 -17.73 -20.96
CA GLU A 169 3.73 -18.54 -19.86
C GLU A 169 4.68 -17.75 -18.96
N LEU A 170 5.55 -16.92 -19.58
CA LEU A 170 6.41 -16.02 -18.83
C LEU A 170 5.59 -15.03 -17.98
N GLU A 171 4.56 -14.40 -18.57
CA GLU A 171 3.66 -13.50 -17.86
C GLU A 171 2.96 -14.19 -16.68
N LYS A 172 2.46 -15.41 -16.88
CA LYS A 172 1.82 -16.22 -15.83
C LYS A 172 2.80 -16.49 -14.68
N GLN A 173 3.99 -17.00 -15.00
CA GLN A 173 4.99 -17.35 -13.98
C GLN A 173 5.52 -16.11 -13.24
N LEU A 174 5.78 -15.01 -13.94
CA LEU A 174 6.16 -13.73 -13.31
C LEU A 174 5.06 -13.21 -12.39
N GLY A 175 3.79 -13.28 -12.83
CA GLY A 175 2.65 -12.88 -12.01
C GLY A 175 2.56 -13.68 -10.71
N GLN A 176 2.71 -14.99 -10.77
CA GLN A 176 2.75 -15.86 -9.59
C GLN A 176 3.92 -15.53 -8.67
N TRP A 177 5.12 -15.32 -9.24
CA TRP A 177 6.30 -14.92 -8.49
C TRP A 177 6.12 -13.56 -7.78
N MET A 178 5.67 -12.55 -8.52
CA MET A 178 5.43 -11.22 -7.96
C MET A 178 4.35 -11.25 -6.86
N SER A 179 3.34 -12.07 -7.03
CA SER A 179 2.31 -12.29 -6.01
C SER A 179 2.89 -12.93 -4.76
N LEU A 180 3.69 -13.98 -4.90
CA LEU A 180 4.37 -14.64 -3.80
C LEU A 180 5.31 -13.68 -3.07
N MET A 181 6.15 -12.94 -3.82
CA MET A 181 7.06 -11.94 -3.28
C MET A 181 6.33 -10.87 -2.49
N SER A 182 5.23 -10.36 -3.02
CA SER A 182 4.44 -9.33 -2.34
C SER A 182 3.73 -9.83 -1.07
N LEU A 183 3.48 -11.14 -0.97
CA LEU A 183 2.96 -11.76 0.25
C LEU A 183 4.05 -11.99 1.31
N ALA A 184 5.24 -12.38 0.85
CA ALA A 184 6.35 -12.74 1.72
C ALA A 184 7.18 -11.53 2.16
N HIS A 185 7.33 -10.51 1.30
CA HIS A 185 8.14 -9.33 1.52
C HIS A 185 7.30 -8.07 1.64
N TYR A 186 7.57 -7.26 2.66
CA TYR A 186 6.85 -6.02 2.93
C TYR A 186 7.25 -4.84 2.02
N ARG A 187 8.25 -5.02 1.15
CA ARG A 187 8.81 -3.96 0.28
C ARG A 187 9.02 -4.41 -1.16
N THR A 188 8.16 -5.24 -1.70
CA THR A 188 8.20 -5.55 -3.13
C THR A 188 7.94 -4.29 -3.94
N ARG A 189 8.82 -4.00 -4.92
CA ARG A 189 8.75 -2.81 -5.78
C ARG A 189 8.53 -3.21 -7.22
N PRO A 190 7.97 -2.36 -8.07
CA PRO A 190 7.88 -2.60 -9.51
C PRO A 190 9.25 -2.81 -10.17
N SER A 191 10.29 -2.12 -9.65
CA SER A 191 11.68 -2.32 -10.07
C SER A 191 12.18 -3.76 -9.87
N ASP A 192 11.57 -4.52 -8.97
CA ASP A 192 11.97 -5.91 -8.74
C ASP A 192 11.61 -6.80 -9.94
N THR A 193 10.48 -6.51 -10.63
CA THR A 193 10.14 -7.17 -11.90
C THR A 193 11.20 -6.92 -12.97
N LEU A 194 11.65 -5.66 -13.11
CA LEU A 194 12.72 -5.33 -14.04
C LEU A 194 14.03 -6.02 -13.67
N LEU A 195 14.35 -6.04 -12.38
CA LEU A 195 15.55 -6.72 -11.89
C LEU A 195 15.49 -8.24 -12.16
N MET A 196 14.33 -8.86 -12.02
CA MET A 196 14.14 -10.28 -12.37
C MET A 196 14.34 -10.55 -13.86
N LEU A 197 13.91 -9.63 -14.73
CA LEU A 197 14.00 -9.80 -16.19
C LEU A 197 15.38 -9.48 -16.75
N ASP A 198 16.04 -8.44 -16.26
CA ASP A 198 17.21 -7.83 -16.90
C ASP A 198 18.54 -8.19 -16.25
N ALA A 199 18.55 -8.59 -14.97
CA ALA A 199 19.81 -8.80 -14.27
C ALA A 199 20.44 -10.17 -14.62
N PRO A 200 21.66 -10.20 -15.20
CA PRO A 200 22.22 -11.42 -15.82
C PRO A 200 22.66 -12.48 -14.81
N HIS A 201 22.78 -12.15 -13.54
CA HIS A 201 23.29 -13.03 -12.50
C HIS A 201 22.26 -13.33 -11.41
N GLN A 202 20.98 -13.36 -11.77
CA GLN A 202 19.90 -13.70 -10.85
C GLN A 202 19.54 -15.18 -10.99
N TYR A 203 19.32 -15.80 -9.85
CA TYR A 203 18.92 -17.20 -9.77
C TYR A 203 17.60 -17.29 -9.01
N PHE A 204 16.61 -17.94 -9.64
CA PHE A 204 15.29 -18.14 -9.05
C PHE A 204 15.01 -19.64 -8.96
N TRP A 205 14.56 -20.05 -7.80
CA TRP A 205 14.09 -21.42 -7.58
C TRP A 205 12.65 -21.34 -7.11
N HIS A 206 11.82 -22.23 -7.58
CA HIS A 206 10.44 -22.29 -7.12
C HIS A 206 10.03 -23.72 -6.75
N ILE A 207 9.08 -23.82 -5.85
CA ILE A 207 8.35 -25.02 -5.53
C ILE A 207 6.95 -24.84 -6.09
N LYS A 208 6.56 -25.77 -6.94
CA LYS A 208 5.21 -25.82 -7.51
C LYS A 208 4.39 -26.94 -6.90
N SER A 209 3.08 -26.72 -6.84
CA SER A 209 2.07 -27.74 -6.63
C SER A 209 1.11 -27.67 -7.82
N GLY A 210 1.24 -28.61 -8.75
CA GLY A 210 0.61 -28.49 -10.06
C GLY A 210 1.10 -27.24 -10.80
N ASP A 211 0.18 -26.39 -11.22
CA ASP A 211 0.48 -25.14 -11.95
C ASP A 211 0.81 -23.96 -11.05
N ASP A 212 0.68 -24.08 -9.73
CA ASP A 212 0.81 -22.96 -8.81
C ASP A 212 2.20 -22.91 -8.17
N VAL A 213 2.80 -21.72 -8.15
CA VAL A 213 4.03 -21.45 -7.42
C VAL A 213 3.68 -21.17 -5.96
N ILE A 214 4.10 -22.06 -5.06
CA ILE A 214 3.77 -22.01 -3.63
C ILE A 214 4.92 -21.54 -2.75
N ALA A 215 6.15 -21.64 -3.24
CA ALA A 215 7.33 -21.08 -2.56
C ALA A 215 8.38 -20.67 -3.59
N GLY A 216 9.24 -19.74 -3.23
CA GLY A 216 10.31 -19.25 -4.08
C GLY A 216 11.53 -18.79 -3.30
N LEU A 217 12.70 -18.92 -3.94
CA LEU A 217 13.97 -18.40 -3.47
C LEU A 217 14.61 -17.58 -4.59
N TRP A 218 14.98 -16.37 -4.27
CA TRP A 218 15.73 -15.43 -5.11
C TRP A 218 17.09 -15.13 -4.52
#